data_6f83aefb21c918fa752841922664eef2
#
_entry.id   6f83aefb21c918fa752841922664eef2
#
_cell.length_a   1.000
_cell.length_b   1.000
_cell.length_c   1.000
_cell.angle_alpha   90.00
_cell.angle_beta   90.00
_cell.angle_gamma   90.00
#
_symmetry.space_group_name_H-M   'P 1'
#
loop_
_entity.id
_entity.type
_entity.pdbx_description
1 polymer ?
#
loop_
_entity_poly.entity_id
_entity_poly.type
_entity_poly.pdbx_seq_one_letter_code
_entity_poly.pdbx_strand_id
1 'polypeptide(L)'
;DIGASAGASIVAAADGVVTSTGYSSVLGNYVILSHGGGLFTIYEHCSAVLVSRGQSVSRGSTIAKVGSTGVSTGPHLHFGVQLNGKYVDPGNYLKG
;
A
#
# COMPACT_ATOMS: atom_id res chain seq x y z
N ASP A 1 -9.18 -3.85 5.28
CA ASP A 1 -8.95 -2.43 5.52
C ASP A 1 -8.41 -2.20 6.93
N ILE A 2 -7.59 -1.21 7.08
CA ILE A 2 -6.98 -0.86 8.35
C ILE A 2 -7.43 0.54 8.72
N GLY A 3 -8.13 0.67 9.83
CA GLY A 3 -8.53 1.97 10.34
C GLY A 3 -7.33 2.74 10.86
N ALA A 4 -7.23 4.02 10.52
CA ALA A 4 -6.14 4.89 10.95
C ALA A 4 -6.55 6.35 10.79
N SER A 5 -5.88 7.24 11.49
CA SER A 5 -6.12 8.67 11.38
C SER A 5 -5.62 9.20 10.03
N ALA A 6 -6.34 10.14 9.46
CA ALA A 6 -5.90 10.81 8.23
C ALA A 6 -4.53 11.44 8.47
N GLY A 7 -3.62 11.29 7.54
CA GLY A 7 -2.27 11.81 7.62
C GLY A 7 -1.28 10.93 8.35
N ALA A 8 -1.72 9.83 8.97
CA ALA A 8 -0.81 8.88 9.61
C ALA A 8 0.12 8.26 8.56
N SER A 9 1.33 7.94 8.96
CA SER A 9 2.31 7.35 8.03
C SER A 9 1.95 5.92 7.69
N ILE A 10 2.07 5.58 6.40
CA ILE A 10 1.96 4.22 5.90
C ILE A 10 3.37 3.75 5.61
N VAL A 11 3.75 2.61 6.17
CA VAL A 11 5.10 2.07 6.01
C VAL A 11 5.07 0.80 5.17
N ALA A 12 6.19 0.52 4.48
CA ALA A 12 6.33 -0.68 3.68
C ALA A 12 6.28 -1.92 4.58
N ALA A 13 5.49 -2.90 4.18
CA ALA A 13 5.33 -4.15 4.95
C ALA A 13 6.57 -5.03 4.89
N ALA A 14 7.40 -4.86 3.86
CA ALA A 14 8.64 -5.60 3.66
C ALA A 14 9.51 -4.86 2.66
N ASP A 15 10.76 -5.27 2.55
CA ASP A 15 11.66 -4.73 1.52
C ASP A 15 11.07 -5.00 0.14
N GLY A 16 11.22 -4.07 -0.77
CA GLY A 16 10.71 -4.24 -2.12
C GLY A 16 11.00 -3.07 -3.03
N VAL A 17 10.35 -3.10 -4.20
CA VAL A 17 10.46 -2.05 -5.21
C VAL A 17 9.07 -1.55 -5.56
N VAL A 18 8.93 -0.25 -5.70
CA VAL A 18 7.67 0.35 -6.13
C VAL A 18 7.43 0.02 -7.59
N THR A 19 6.40 -0.78 -7.88
CA THR A 19 6.07 -1.16 -9.26
C THR A 19 5.06 -0.23 -9.88
N SER A 20 4.21 0.41 -9.07
CA SER A 20 3.18 1.31 -9.58
C SER A 20 2.76 2.29 -8.51
N THR A 21 2.50 3.52 -8.92
CA THR A 21 1.84 4.54 -8.11
C THR A 21 0.87 5.27 -9.02
N GLY A 22 -0.19 5.82 -8.45
CA GLY A 22 -1.13 6.60 -9.25
C GLY A 22 -2.39 6.96 -8.49
N TYR A 23 -3.38 7.37 -9.26
CA TYR A 23 -4.70 7.71 -8.76
C TYR A 23 -5.76 7.14 -9.68
N SER A 24 -6.80 6.56 -9.09
CA SER A 24 -8.00 6.19 -9.81
C SER A 24 -9.22 6.62 -9.01
N SER A 25 -10.37 6.73 -9.67
CA SER A 25 -11.60 7.12 -8.97
C SER A 25 -12.05 6.06 -7.96
N VAL A 26 -11.63 4.81 -8.14
CA VAL A 26 -11.99 3.71 -7.24
C VAL A 26 -10.95 3.53 -6.14
N LEU A 27 -9.67 3.50 -6.48
CA LEU A 27 -8.59 3.19 -5.53
C LEU A 27 -8.11 4.42 -4.76
N GLY A 28 -8.38 5.63 -5.27
CA GLY A 28 -7.76 6.83 -4.77
C GLY A 28 -6.29 6.84 -5.13
N ASN A 29 -5.47 7.51 -4.34
CA ASN A 29 -4.01 7.43 -4.49
C ASN A 29 -3.54 6.08 -3.99
N TYR A 30 -2.70 5.39 -4.78
CA TYR A 30 -2.28 4.03 -4.44
C TYR A 30 -0.79 3.81 -4.69
N VAL A 31 -0.25 2.81 -4.00
CA VAL A 31 1.13 2.33 -4.18
C VAL A 31 1.08 0.81 -4.25
N ILE A 32 1.84 0.23 -5.16
CA ILE A 32 2.01 -1.22 -5.25
C ILE A 32 3.50 -1.52 -5.14
N LEU A 33 3.85 -2.41 -4.21
CA LEU A 33 5.22 -2.87 -4.00
C LEU A 33 5.36 -4.32 -4.44
N SER A 34 6.48 -4.61 -5.12
CA SER A 34 6.89 -5.98 -5.42
C SER A 34 7.96 -6.40 -4.42
N HIS A 35 7.77 -7.53 -3.80
CA HIS A 35 8.73 -8.09 -2.84
C HIS A 35 9.50 -9.26 -3.41
N GLY A 36 9.34 -9.55 -4.71
CA GLY A 36 9.94 -10.70 -5.36
C GLY A 36 9.09 -11.96 -5.22
N GLY A 37 9.38 -12.98 -6.03
CA GLY A 37 8.69 -14.26 -5.95
C GLY A 37 7.19 -14.21 -6.23
N GLY A 38 6.71 -13.17 -6.90
CA GLY A 38 5.28 -12.99 -7.18
C GLY A 38 4.48 -12.39 -6.03
N LEU A 39 5.13 -11.96 -4.97
CA LEU A 39 4.47 -11.35 -3.81
C LEU A 39 4.41 -9.84 -3.97
N PHE A 40 3.20 -9.29 -3.87
CA PHE A 40 2.95 -7.84 -3.97
C PHE A 40 2.13 -7.37 -2.79
N THR A 41 2.37 -6.14 -2.33
CA THR A 41 1.49 -5.48 -1.38
C THR A 41 0.92 -4.21 -2.02
N ILE A 42 -0.35 -3.94 -1.75
CA ILE A 42 -1.12 -2.89 -2.40
C ILE A 42 -1.71 -1.98 -1.32
N TYR A 43 -1.46 -0.69 -1.45
CA TYR A 43 -1.89 0.33 -0.47
C TYR A 43 -2.78 1.31 -1.21
N GLU A 44 -4.05 1.42 -0.80
CA GLU A 44 -5.06 2.22 -1.49
C GLU A 44 -5.62 3.30 -0.57
N HIS A 45 -6.30 4.28 -1.17
CA HIS A 45 -6.97 5.38 -0.48
C HIS A 45 -6.01 6.24 0.34
N CYS A 46 -4.77 6.41 -0.15
CA CYS A 46 -3.78 7.27 0.48
C CYS A 46 -4.12 8.74 0.25
N SER A 47 -3.83 9.61 1.22
CA SER A 47 -3.95 11.05 1.03
C SER A 47 -2.76 11.61 0.26
N ALA A 48 -1.60 10.99 0.37
CA ALA A 48 -0.40 11.37 -0.35
C ALA A 48 0.47 10.15 -0.59
N VAL A 49 1.19 10.15 -1.72
CA VAL A 49 2.17 9.10 -2.05
C VAL A 49 3.54 9.75 -2.02
N LEU A 50 4.47 9.18 -1.27
CA LEU A 50 5.78 9.77 -0.99
C LEU A 50 6.91 9.07 -1.74
N VAL A 51 6.60 8.06 -2.56
CA VAL A 51 7.59 7.29 -3.32
C VAL A 51 7.23 7.32 -4.79
N SER A 52 8.19 6.92 -5.63
CA SER A 52 8.03 6.90 -7.08
C SER A 52 8.25 5.50 -7.62
N ARG A 53 7.63 5.21 -8.76
CA ARG A 53 7.83 3.96 -9.49
C ARG A 53 9.32 3.71 -9.70
N GLY A 54 9.76 2.48 -9.42
CA GLY A 54 11.15 2.07 -9.56
C GLY A 54 12.00 2.29 -8.31
N GLN A 55 11.47 2.98 -7.31
CA GLN A 55 12.21 3.23 -6.08
C GLN A 55 12.28 1.98 -5.23
N SER A 56 13.46 1.68 -4.67
CA SER A 56 13.63 0.62 -3.68
C SER A 56 13.23 1.14 -2.31
N VAL A 57 12.52 0.33 -1.56
CA VAL A 57 12.09 0.66 -0.20
C VAL A 57 12.46 -0.46 0.75
N SER A 58 12.69 -0.09 2.01
CA SER A 58 12.95 -1.05 3.07
C SER A 58 11.71 -1.22 3.94
N ARG A 59 11.58 -2.38 4.56
CA ARG A 59 10.54 -2.61 5.55
C ARG A 59 10.54 -1.49 6.59
N GLY A 60 9.37 -0.94 6.84
CA GLY A 60 9.22 0.16 7.81
C GLY A 60 9.45 1.55 7.24
N SER A 61 9.93 1.68 6.00
CA SER A 61 10.08 3.00 5.37
C SER A 61 8.71 3.61 5.10
N THR A 62 8.56 4.91 5.36
CA THR A 62 7.32 5.63 5.05
C THR A 62 7.17 5.77 3.55
N ILE A 63 6.04 5.30 3.01
CA ILE A 63 5.78 5.31 1.56
C ILE A 63 4.59 6.19 1.19
N ALA A 64 3.69 6.47 2.13
CA ALA A 64 2.47 7.22 1.86
C ALA A 64 1.86 7.71 3.17
N LYS A 65 0.74 8.41 3.05
CA LYS A 65 -0.06 8.88 4.19
C LYS A 65 -1.48 8.36 4.06
N VAL A 66 -2.08 8.02 5.19
CA VAL A 66 -3.47 7.56 5.25
C VAL A 66 -4.41 8.70 4.86
N GLY A 67 -5.44 8.37 4.09
CA GLY A 67 -6.44 9.33 3.69
C GLY A 67 -7.77 8.66 3.41
N SER A 68 -8.65 9.39 2.74
CA SER A 68 -9.95 8.89 2.31
C SER A 68 -10.22 9.23 0.85
N THR A 69 -9.16 9.21 0.03
CA THR A 69 -9.29 9.45 -1.42
C THR A 69 -9.91 8.24 -2.10
N GLY A 70 -10.51 8.46 -3.27
CA GLY A 70 -11.22 7.41 -4.00
C GLY A 70 -12.62 7.18 -3.44
N VAL A 71 -13.06 5.94 -3.36
CA VAL A 71 -14.42 5.56 -2.95
C VAL A 71 -14.50 5.27 -1.44
N SER A 72 -13.61 5.82 -0.67
CA SER A 72 -13.58 5.60 0.77
C SER A 72 -14.61 6.49 1.48
N THR A 73 -15.21 5.98 2.56
CA THR A 73 -16.16 6.73 3.38
C THR A 73 -15.55 7.37 4.62
N GLY A 74 -14.26 7.23 4.81
CA GLY A 74 -13.55 7.84 5.92
C GLY A 74 -12.06 7.57 5.85
N PRO A 75 -11.23 8.19 6.73
CA PRO A 75 -9.79 7.96 6.72
C PRO A 75 -9.48 6.52 7.10
N HIS A 76 -8.95 5.76 6.18
CA HIS A 76 -8.48 4.41 6.45
C HIS A 76 -7.55 3.95 5.33
N LEU A 77 -6.73 2.96 5.63
CA LEU A 77 -5.88 2.31 4.66
C LEU A 77 -6.56 1.05 4.18
N HIS A 78 -6.75 0.94 2.87
CA HIS A 78 -7.11 -0.34 2.26
C HIS A 78 -5.81 -1.03 1.85
N PHE A 79 -5.55 -2.18 2.45
CA PHE A 79 -4.31 -2.91 2.27
C PHE A 79 -4.60 -4.30 1.70
N GLY A 80 -3.91 -4.66 0.62
CA GLY A 80 -4.06 -5.96 -0.01
C GLY A 80 -2.72 -6.65 -0.19
N VAL A 81 -2.73 -7.97 -0.24
CA VAL A 81 -1.56 -8.79 -0.57
C VAL A 81 -1.93 -9.70 -1.72
N GLN A 82 -1.09 -9.73 -2.75
CA GLN A 82 -1.23 -10.67 -3.87
C GLN A 82 -0.02 -11.57 -3.93
N LEU A 83 -0.25 -12.87 -4.12
CA LEU A 83 0.79 -13.85 -4.37
C LEU A 83 0.48 -14.54 -5.68
N ASN A 84 1.41 -14.43 -6.65
CA ASN A 84 1.26 -15.02 -7.97
C ASN A 84 -0.04 -14.60 -8.66
N GLY A 85 -0.40 -13.32 -8.52
CA GLY A 85 -1.58 -12.74 -9.15
C GLY A 85 -2.90 -12.96 -8.40
N LYS A 86 -2.87 -13.62 -7.25
CA LYS A 86 -4.08 -13.89 -6.45
C LYS A 86 -4.00 -13.18 -5.12
N TYR A 87 -5.12 -12.59 -4.70
CA TYR A 87 -5.21 -12.01 -3.36
C TYR A 87 -5.16 -13.12 -2.30
N VAL A 88 -4.43 -12.87 -1.23
CA VAL A 88 -4.23 -13.81 -0.13
C VAL A 88 -4.45 -13.09 1.19
N ASP A 89 -4.56 -13.86 2.27
CA ASP A 89 -4.73 -13.30 3.60
C ASP A 89 -3.47 -12.54 4.03
N PRO A 90 -3.54 -11.22 4.25
CA PRO A 90 -2.39 -10.45 4.67
C PRO A 90 -1.74 -10.96 5.95
N GLY A 91 -2.54 -11.48 6.89
CA GLY A 91 -2.04 -11.97 8.17
C GLY A 91 -1.02 -13.08 8.04
N ASN A 92 -1.02 -13.83 6.94
CA ASN A 92 -0.05 -14.89 6.69
C ASN A 92 1.33 -14.36 6.30
N TYR A 93 1.41 -13.11 5.86
CA TYR A 93 2.63 -12.54 5.28
C TYR A 93 3.16 -11.33 6.04
N LEU A 94 2.38 -10.80 6.96
CA LEU A 94 2.71 -9.55 7.68
C LEU A 94 2.93 -9.76 9.17
N LYS A 95 3.13 -10.99 9.57
CA LYS A 95 3.47 -11.30 10.96
C LYS A 95 4.86 -10.76 11.24
N GLY A 96 4.91 -9.85 12.15
CA GLY A 96 6.07 -9.28 12.46
C GLY A 96 6.82 -9.12 13.45
#